data_3eaaedd1e3527ac9629eaaa0980b75d6
#
_entry.id   3eaaedd1e3527ac9629eaaa0980b75d6
#
_cell.length_a   1.000
_cell.length_b   1.000
_cell.length_c   1.000
_cell.angle_alpha   90.00
_cell.angle_beta   90.00
_cell.angle_gamma   90.00
#
_symmetry.space_group_name_H-M   'P 1'
#
loop_
_entity.id
_entity.type
_entity.pdbx_description
1 polymer ?
#
loop_
_entity_poly.entity_id
_entity_poly.type
_entity_poly.pdbx_seq_one_letter_code
_entity_poly.pdbx_strand_id
1 'polypeptide(L)'
;MTEYRPLRTIGILPALGSGLTDLQRTGQHERLLDYDLRHYCESYDRVYYVSYFRESLADFTRDPLLLDKIVLLPKRGWWPARAYAFLLPFLYRRQLRECEALRVEQFSGVVPALVTRWLDGAPFVVTYGYHYAEVARIAGSRLKPWLYHWLERAAFPRAAGVIVTSRQVETLLASHSCKPRLAYFPNGVDTDSFAPGQESRPASGQRTVLYVGRLEQEKNLPRLIEALALVSAPPLKLVLLGDGSLRGDLERQAREAGVAADFLGVVPHGRLPLHFRSADCFVLPSLTEGNPKALIEAMACGLPCAASARGGIPSIMEDGVTGLLFDPESVTDIARAVERLLNDVTLARGLGERARTNALRLYDIHALLKAEISFVQSVSGSRSLTDLFEGYARDVRMDEALPEFVAAKLRALAEQAPRSVLDLGAGDGRYLELLAPLLPSGARLVACEISLLRARRILAKGFPVVVAQSEALPFKAGAFDLVSFMEVIEHTQSPAESLDETARVLRPGGRLALTTPNYPMKRLFDLRAAMRQRSWTRLKDDPTHISPLSAGHLERLLRPRFARVQMEGTAIPGEGHVTWLGGLRKSRFGLRLSNKLFALCTRQS
;
A
#
# COMPACT_ATOMS: atom_id res chain seq x y z
N MET A 1 -17.40 -7.05 27.03
CA MET A 1 -17.38 -7.57 25.64
C MET A 1 -16.51 -6.60 24.85
N THR A 2 -15.23 -6.91 24.70
CA THR A 2 -14.33 -6.17 23.81
C THR A 2 -14.69 -6.57 22.38
N GLU A 3 -15.22 -5.63 21.61
CA GLU A 3 -15.40 -5.81 20.17
C GLU A 3 -14.05 -6.15 19.56
N TYR A 4 -13.91 -7.34 18.99
CA TYR A 4 -12.75 -7.71 18.19
C TYR A 4 -12.75 -6.85 16.92
N ARG A 5 -11.95 -5.81 16.93
CA ARG A 5 -11.65 -5.02 15.74
C ARG A 5 -10.43 -5.64 15.08
N PRO A 6 -10.51 -6.12 13.84
CA PRO A 6 -9.34 -6.62 13.13
C PRO A 6 -8.26 -5.53 13.08
N LEU A 7 -6.99 -5.93 13.30
CA LEU A 7 -5.85 -5.02 13.24
C LEU A 7 -5.80 -4.35 11.87
N ARG A 8 -5.85 -3.03 11.85
CA ARG A 8 -5.69 -2.26 10.63
C ARG A 8 -4.22 -2.22 10.25
N THR A 9 -3.88 -2.78 9.11
CA THR A 9 -2.50 -2.95 8.66
C THR A 9 -2.26 -2.33 7.29
N ILE A 10 -1.10 -1.69 7.12
CA ILE A 10 -0.66 -1.14 5.84
C ILE A 10 0.76 -1.56 5.52
N GLY A 11 1.05 -1.81 4.24
CA GLY A 11 2.40 -2.08 3.76
C GLY A 11 2.96 -0.88 3.01
N ILE A 12 4.11 -0.37 3.40
CA ILE A 12 4.78 0.76 2.75
C ILE A 12 5.98 0.23 1.96
N LEU A 13 5.95 0.52 0.66
CA LEU A 13 6.95 0.12 -0.32
C LEU A 13 7.72 1.36 -0.79
N PRO A 14 9.02 1.48 -0.47
CA PRO A 14 9.83 2.61 -0.89
C PRO A 14 10.17 2.56 -2.38
N ALA A 15 10.92 3.56 -2.86
CA ALA A 15 11.54 3.52 -4.18
C ALA A 15 12.40 2.27 -4.36
N LEU A 16 12.54 1.83 -5.61
CA LEU A 16 13.38 0.67 -5.95
C LEU A 16 14.82 0.86 -5.47
N GLY A 17 15.26 -0.03 -4.59
CA GLY A 17 16.61 -0.01 -4.04
C GLY A 17 16.80 0.91 -2.85
N SER A 18 15.77 1.57 -2.34
CA SER A 18 15.83 2.48 -1.20
C SER A 18 15.50 1.78 0.14
N GLY A 19 15.81 2.47 1.23
CA GLY A 19 15.55 2.10 2.63
C GLY A 19 16.01 3.21 3.56
N LEU A 20 15.93 3.00 4.86
CA LEU A 20 16.31 4.01 5.87
C LEU A 20 17.79 4.40 5.76
N THR A 21 18.67 3.43 5.51
CA THR A 21 20.11 3.67 5.30
C THR A 21 20.39 4.62 4.13
N ASP A 22 19.69 4.45 3.01
CA ASP A 22 19.84 5.31 1.84
C ASP A 22 19.30 6.72 2.12
N LEU A 23 18.15 6.80 2.79
CA LEU A 23 17.56 8.08 3.19
C LEU A 23 18.41 8.82 4.23
N GLN A 24 19.12 8.11 5.10
CA GLN A 24 20.05 8.71 6.06
C GLN A 24 21.21 9.41 5.36
N ARG A 25 21.76 8.80 4.32
CA ARG A 25 22.84 9.40 3.51
C ARG A 25 22.43 10.71 2.85
N THR A 26 21.14 10.85 2.55
CA THR A 26 20.57 12.05 1.92
C THR A 26 19.89 13.00 2.92
N GLY A 27 19.94 12.70 4.23
CA GLY A 27 19.31 13.50 5.30
C GLY A 27 17.77 13.46 5.30
N GLN A 28 17.14 12.51 4.60
CA GLN A 28 15.69 12.43 4.43
C GLN A 28 15.01 11.42 5.38
N HIS A 29 15.76 10.63 6.13
CA HIS A 29 15.22 9.57 7.00
C HIS A 29 14.39 10.15 8.18
N GLU A 30 14.83 11.27 8.78
CA GLU A 30 14.11 11.97 9.85
C GLU A 30 12.71 12.38 9.36
N ARG A 31 12.63 12.98 8.18
CA ARG A 31 11.35 13.38 7.60
C ARG A 31 10.41 12.19 7.41
N LEU A 32 10.88 11.07 6.86
CA LEU A 32 10.08 9.88 6.67
C LEU A 32 9.56 9.33 8.02
N LEU A 33 10.44 9.26 9.03
CA LEU A 33 10.09 8.71 10.34
C LEU A 33 9.14 9.64 11.13
N ASP A 34 9.48 10.94 11.20
CA ASP A 34 8.79 11.87 12.09
C ASP A 34 7.46 12.37 11.53
N TYR A 35 7.29 12.36 10.19
CA TYR A 35 6.05 12.78 9.56
C TYR A 35 5.32 11.62 8.89
N ASP A 36 5.86 11.08 7.80
CA ASP A 36 5.13 10.12 6.96
C ASP A 36 4.75 8.86 7.77
N LEU A 37 5.73 8.14 8.33
CA LEU A 37 5.48 6.89 9.07
C LEU A 37 4.74 7.13 10.40
N ARG A 38 4.98 8.23 11.09
CA ARG A 38 4.27 8.59 12.32
C ARG A 38 2.76 8.70 12.06
N HIS A 39 2.32 9.44 11.03
CA HIS A 39 0.89 9.59 10.70
C HIS A 39 0.26 8.25 10.30
N TYR A 40 1.01 7.38 9.59
CA TYR A 40 0.54 6.03 9.33
C TYR A 40 0.41 5.21 10.62
N CYS A 41 1.35 5.32 11.58
CA CYS A 41 1.26 4.67 12.89
C CYS A 41 0.09 5.19 13.75
N GLU A 42 -0.27 6.47 13.63
CA GLU A 42 -1.46 7.02 14.29
C GLU A 42 -2.77 6.48 13.71
N SER A 43 -2.77 6.15 12.42
CA SER A 43 -3.97 5.76 11.67
C SER A 43 -4.15 4.24 11.51
N TYR A 44 -3.09 3.45 11.73
CA TYR A 44 -3.07 2.00 11.61
C TYR A 44 -2.51 1.36 12.87
N ASP A 45 -2.94 0.12 13.15
CA ASP A 45 -2.46 -0.66 14.29
C ASP A 45 -1.07 -1.24 14.03
N ARG A 46 -0.74 -1.49 12.75
CA ARG A 46 0.56 -2.00 12.31
C ARG A 46 0.94 -1.47 10.93
N VAL A 47 2.21 -1.11 10.79
CA VAL A 47 2.82 -0.63 9.54
C VAL A 47 3.97 -1.56 9.15
N TYR A 48 3.86 -2.24 8.02
CA TYR A 48 4.96 -2.99 7.45
C TYR A 48 5.76 -2.07 6.52
N TYR A 49 7.01 -1.76 6.89
CA TYR A 49 7.90 -0.95 6.05
C TYR A 49 8.94 -1.86 5.39
N VAL A 50 8.96 -1.89 4.06
CA VAL A 50 9.92 -2.67 3.29
C VAL A 50 11.23 -1.91 3.14
N SER A 51 12.37 -2.62 3.26
CA SER A 51 13.69 -2.04 2.97
C SER A 51 14.49 -2.91 2.00
N TYR A 52 15.28 -2.26 1.15
CA TYR A 52 16.27 -2.91 0.29
C TYR A 52 17.65 -3.04 0.95
N PHE A 53 17.75 -2.73 2.26
CA PHE A 53 18.95 -2.86 3.08
C PHE A 53 18.74 -3.86 4.22
N ARG A 54 19.86 -4.36 4.77
CA ARG A 54 19.89 -5.14 6.00
C ARG A 54 20.06 -4.16 7.16
N GLU A 55 18.96 -3.68 7.68
CA GLU A 55 18.92 -2.62 8.69
C GLU A 55 17.90 -2.95 9.78
N SER A 56 18.01 -2.30 10.92
CA SER A 56 17.06 -2.40 12.03
C SER A 56 16.43 -1.03 12.28
N LEU A 57 15.14 -0.97 12.57
CA LEU A 57 14.45 0.28 12.88
C LEU A 57 15.07 1.01 14.09
N ALA A 58 15.53 0.25 15.07
CA ALA A 58 16.16 0.79 16.28
C ALA A 58 17.48 1.54 16.03
N ASP A 59 18.08 1.39 14.84
CA ASP A 59 19.28 2.14 14.46
C ASP A 59 18.95 3.59 14.06
N PHE A 60 17.67 3.88 13.72
CA PHE A 60 17.25 5.16 13.14
C PHE A 60 16.30 5.96 14.04
N THR A 61 15.62 5.33 15.00
CA THR A 61 14.68 6.03 15.89
C THR A 61 14.69 5.45 17.30
N ARG A 62 14.32 6.28 18.28
CA ARG A 62 14.04 5.88 19.67
C ARG A 62 12.58 6.14 20.04
N ASP A 63 11.75 6.54 19.09
CA ASP A 63 10.35 6.81 19.31
C ASP A 63 9.58 5.52 19.66
N PRO A 64 8.97 5.42 20.85
CA PRO A 64 8.25 4.23 21.28
C PRO A 64 7.08 3.87 20.36
N LEU A 65 6.35 4.86 19.82
CA LEU A 65 5.23 4.64 18.91
C LEU A 65 5.67 3.94 17.62
N LEU A 66 6.79 4.43 17.04
CA LEU A 66 7.32 3.86 15.80
C LEU A 66 7.88 2.46 16.03
N LEU A 67 8.59 2.25 17.14
CA LEU A 67 9.17 0.94 17.50
C LEU A 67 8.10 -0.12 17.80
N ASP A 68 6.95 0.28 18.36
CA ASP A 68 5.84 -0.62 18.65
C ASP A 68 5.05 -1.02 17.39
N LYS A 69 4.76 -0.05 16.52
CA LYS A 69 3.83 -0.25 15.40
C LYS A 69 4.49 -0.59 14.07
N ILE A 70 5.76 -0.21 13.86
CA ILE A 70 6.46 -0.51 12.60
C ILE A 70 7.16 -1.85 12.67
N VAL A 71 6.81 -2.72 11.75
CA VAL A 71 7.54 -3.96 11.48
C VAL A 71 8.38 -3.75 10.23
N LEU A 72 9.68 -3.53 10.43
CA LEU A 72 10.62 -3.41 9.33
C LEU A 72 10.77 -4.77 8.64
N LEU A 73 10.68 -4.79 7.31
CA LEU A 73 10.89 -5.95 6.45
C LEU A 73 12.23 -5.77 5.70
N PRO A 74 13.37 -6.13 6.32
CA PRO A 74 14.69 -5.86 5.77
C PRO A 74 15.02 -6.80 4.60
N LYS A 75 16.00 -6.40 3.79
CA LYS A 75 16.46 -7.23 2.68
C LYS A 75 16.98 -8.58 3.13
N ARG A 76 16.51 -9.64 2.50
CA ARG A 76 16.98 -11.03 2.66
C ARG A 76 17.78 -11.48 1.43
N GLY A 77 18.94 -12.08 1.68
CA GLY A 77 19.80 -12.58 0.61
C GLY A 77 20.68 -11.49 -0.02
N TRP A 78 21.37 -11.84 -1.12
CA TRP A 78 22.36 -11.01 -1.82
C TRP A 78 21.88 -10.45 -3.17
N TRP A 79 20.63 -10.69 -3.51
CA TRP A 79 20.04 -10.34 -4.80
C TRP A 79 20.17 -8.85 -5.14
N PRO A 80 20.47 -8.48 -6.40
CA PRO A 80 20.36 -7.09 -6.85
C PRO A 80 18.95 -6.55 -6.63
N ALA A 81 18.82 -5.25 -6.36
CA ALA A 81 17.55 -4.61 -6.01
C ALA A 81 16.41 -4.92 -7.00
N ARG A 82 16.70 -4.95 -8.31
CA ARG A 82 15.71 -5.27 -9.36
C ARG A 82 15.18 -6.70 -9.24
N ALA A 83 16.06 -7.67 -9.07
CA ALA A 83 15.66 -9.08 -8.89
C ALA A 83 14.94 -9.26 -7.54
N TYR A 84 15.44 -8.60 -6.49
CA TYR A 84 14.83 -8.64 -5.16
C TYR A 84 13.41 -8.08 -5.16
N ALA A 85 13.11 -7.04 -5.94
CA ALA A 85 11.76 -6.50 -6.08
C ALA A 85 10.72 -7.54 -6.53
N PHE A 86 11.11 -8.50 -7.37
CA PHE A 86 10.23 -9.62 -7.76
C PHE A 86 10.13 -10.71 -6.69
N LEU A 87 11.20 -10.95 -5.93
CA LEU A 87 11.25 -11.99 -4.89
C LEU A 87 10.59 -11.56 -3.58
N LEU A 88 10.61 -10.28 -3.27
CA LEU A 88 10.11 -9.69 -2.02
C LEU A 88 8.68 -10.11 -1.68
N PRO A 89 7.70 -10.11 -2.60
CA PRO A 89 6.34 -10.56 -2.32
C PRO A 89 6.23 -12.02 -1.89
N PHE A 90 7.14 -12.87 -2.34
CA PHE A 90 7.17 -14.28 -1.94
C PHE A 90 7.82 -14.45 -0.57
N LEU A 91 8.89 -13.69 -0.29
CA LEU A 91 9.62 -13.76 0.99
C LEU A 91 8.82 -13.21 2.17
N TYR A 92 7.99 -12.20 1.92
CA TYR A 92 7.17 -11.51 2.91
C TYR A 92 5.67 -11.66 2.63
N ARG A 93 5.28 -12.73 1.95
CA ARG A 93 3.90 -12.96 1.51
C ARG A 93 2.90 -12.86 2.64
N ARG A 94 3.23 -13.43 3.81
CA ARG A 94 2.34 -13.41 4.97
C ARG A 94 2.04 -11.98 5.40
N GLN A 95 3.08 -11.15 5.59
CA GLN A 95 2.96 -9.78 6.05
C GLN A 95 2.23 -8.90 5.02
N LEU A 96 2.61 -8.99 3.75
CA LEU A 96 2.01 -8.17 2.68
C LEU A 96 0.55 -8.54 2.42
N ARG A 97 0.16 -9.77 2.69
CA ARG A 97 -1.22 -10.24 2.55
C ARG A 97 -2.13 -9.74 3.69
N GLU A 98 -1.59 -9.52 4.89
CA GLU A 98 -2.30 -8.96 6.04
C GLU A 98 -2.63 -7.47 5.84
N CYS A 99 -2.00 -6.80 4.86
CA CYS A 99 -2.21 -5.38 4.61
C CYS A 99 -3.55 -5.08 3.93
N GLU A 100 -4.30 -4.12 4.48
CA GLU A 100 -5.50 -3.56 3.84
C GLU A 100 -5.16 -2.94 2.48
N ALA A 101 -3.97 -2.34 2.38
CA ALA A 101 -3.40 -1.80 1.16
C ALA A 101 -1.87 -1.76 1.19
N LEU A 102 -1.28 -1.66 0.00
CA LEU A 102 0.13 -1.33 -0.18
C LEU A 102 0.26 0.11 -0.64
N ARG A 103 1.03 0.90 0.09
CA ARG A 103 1.38 2.27 -0.26
C ARG A 103 2.76 2.29 -0.90
N VAL A 104 2.82 2.59 -2.18
CA VAL A 104 4.07 2.71 -2.95
C VAL A 104 4.49 4.17 -2.98
N GLU A 105 5.56 4.52 -2.27
CA GLU A 105 6.02 5.91 -2.09
C GLU A 105 6.50 6.56 -3.39
N GLN A 106 7.06 5.75 -4.30
CA GLN A 106 7.50 6.22 -5.62
C GLN A 106 7.24 5.16 -6.69
N PHE A 107 6.89 5.58 -7.88
CA PHE A 107 6.55 4.69 -9.00
C PHE A 107 7.63 3.66 -9.34
N SER A 108 8.91 4.00 -9.14
CA SER A 108 10.02 3.06 -9.33
C SER A 108 9.92 1.80 -8.44
N GLY A 109 9.24 1.90 -7.29
CA GLY A 109 8.99 0.81 -6.34
C GLY A 109 7.71 0.00 -6.61
N VAL A 110 7.05 0.15 -7.77
CA VAL A 110 5.73 -0.45 -8.03
C VAL A 110 5.75 -1.96 -8.28
N VAL A 111 6.90 -2.53 -8.66
CA VAL A 111 7.01 -3.95 -9.03
C VAL A 111 6.55 -4.90 -7.91
N PRO A 112 6.99 -4.77 -6.65
CA PRO A 112 6.50 -5.63 -5.57
C PRO A 112 4.97 -5.53 -5.38
N ALA A 113 4.40 -4.32 -5.52
CA ALA A 113 2.96 -4.14 -5.40
C ALA A 113 2.18 -4.86 -6.51
N LEU A 114 2.67 -4.79 -7.76
CA LEU A 114 2.10 -5.53 -8.90
C LEU A 114 2.14 -7.04 -8.70
N VAL A 115 3.27 -7.56 -8.21
CA VAL A 115 3.42 -9.00 -7.93
C VAL A 115 2.52 -9.42 -6.76
N THR A 116 2.45 -8.66 -5.67
CA THR A 116 1.54 -8.93 -4.56
C THR A 116 0.08 -8.87 -5.00
N ARG A 117 -0.29 -7.87 -5.82
CA ARG A 117 -1.64 -7.77 -6.40
C ARG A 117 -1.98 -8.99 -7.26
N TRP A 118 -1.03 -9.49 -8.03
CA TRP A 118 -1.22 -10.69 -8.83
C TRP A 118 -1.33 -11.96 -7.98
N LEU A 119 -0.55 -12.09 -6.90
CA LEU A 119 -0.53 -13.27 -6.02
C LEU A 119 -1.75 -13.35 -5.10
N ASP A 120 -2.07 -12.24 -4.44
CA ASP A 120 -2.97 -12.22 -3.29
C ASP A 120 -4.13 -11.20 -3.42
N GLY A 121 -4.20 -10.47 -4.54
CA GLY A 121 -5.27 -9.50 -4.79
C GLY A 121 -5.15 -8.19 -4.00
N ALA A 122 -4.10 -7.99 -3.18
CA ALA A 122 -3.95 -6.81 -2.33
C ALA A 122 -4.02 -5.50 -3.12
N PRO A 123 -4.87 -4.53 -2.73
CA PRO A 123 -4.93 -3.24 -3.39
C PRO A 123 -3.65 -2.45 -3.15
N PHE A 124 -3.27 -1.58 -4.09
CA PHE A 124 -2.15 -0.68 -3.89
C PHE A 124 -2.45 0.74 -4.39
N VAL A 125 -1.86 1.70 -3.71
CA VAL A 125 -1.83 3.12 -4.08
C VAL A 125 -0.39 3.51 -4.37
N VAL A 126 -0.16 4.18 -5.49
CA VAL A 126 1.19 4.54 -5.93
C VAL A 126 1.32 6.04 -6.16
N THR A 127 2.44 6.63 -5.70
CA THR A 127 2.80 8.01 -6.05
C THR A 127 3.50 8.05 -7.39
N TYR A 128 2.99 8.92 -8.27
CA TYR A 128 3.58 9.26 -9.55
C TYR A 128 3.93 10.76 -9.55
N GLY A 129 5.15 11.06 -9.09
CA GLY A 129 5.59 12.42 -8.78
C GLY A 129 6.06 13.24 -9.99
N TYR A 130 6.50 12.58 -11.06
CA TYR A 130 6.98 13.19 -12.31
C TYR A 130 6.92 12.19 -13.46
N HIS A 131 7.11 12.67 -14.71
CA HIS A 131 7.09 11.83 -15.90
C HIS A 131 8.37 11.00 -16.02
N TYR A 132 8.37 9.78 -15.44
CA TYR A 132 9.56 8.91 -15.33
C TYR A 132 10.22 8.59 -16.67
N ALA A 133 9.43 8.37 -17.72
CA ALA A 133 9.95 8.08 -19.05
C ALA A 133 10.67 9.28 -19.67
N GLU A 134 10.19 10.50 -19.44
CA GLU A 134 10.81 11.74 -19.92
C GLU A 134 12.13 12.03 -19.20
N VAL A 135 12.11 11.95 -17.87
CA VAL A 135 13.34 12.11 -17.05
C VAL A 135 14.39 11.09 -17.46
N ALA A 136 14.01 9.84 -17.71
CA ALA A 136 14.93 8.82 -18.19
C ALA A 136 15.50 9.10 -19.59
N ARG A 137 14.73 9.78 -20.46
CA ARG A 137 15.18 10.26 -21.79
C ARG A 137 16.20 11.40 -21.66
N ILE A 138 15.90 12.39 -20.82
CA ILE A 138 16.81 13.51 -20.53
C ILE A 138 18.14 13.00 -19.96
N ALA A 139 18.09 11.95 -19.09
CA ALA A 139 19.28 11.28 -18.57
C ALA A 139 20.00 10.36 -19.58
N GLY A 140 19.65 10.42 -20.88
CA GLY A 140 20.33 9.70 -21.96
C GLY A 140 20.06 8.19 -22.04
N SER A 141 19.09 7.66 -21.28
CA SER A 141 18.79 6.23 -21.30
C SER A 141 17.85 5.86 -22.45
N ARG A 142 18.23 4.86 -23.27
CA ARG A 142 17.40 4.36 -24.37
C ARG A 142 16.36 3.31 -23.93
N LEU A 143 16.65 2.51 -22.91
CA LEU A 143 15.82 1.39 -22.48
C LEU A 143 14.83 1.75 -21.36
N LYS A 144 15.23 2.64 -20.42
CA LYS A 144 14.38 3.01 -19.27
C LYS A 144 13.04 3.63 -19.67
N PRO A 145 12.95 4.53 -20.68
CA PRO A 145 11.67 5.11 -21.09
C PRO A 145 10.65 4.05 -21.53
N TRP A 146 11.09 3.06 -22.30
CA TRP A 146 10.25 1.93 -22.73
C TRP A 146 9.80 1.08 -21.54
N LEU A 147 10.71 0.79 -20.60
CA LEU A 147 10.40 0.04 -19.39
C LEU A 147 9.36 0.78 -18.52
N TYR A 148 9.53 2.09 -18.30
CA TYR A 148 8.56 2.89 -17.54
C TYR A 148 7.20 2.91 -18.21
N HIS A 149 7.14 3.10 -19.52
CA HIS A 149 5.89 3.06 -20.26
C HIS A 149 5.17 1.71 -20.14
N TRP A 150 5.92 0.60 -20.18
CA TRP A 150 5.37 -0.72 -19.94
C TRP A 150 4.86 -0.89 -18.49
N LEU A 151 5.61 -0.41 -17.50
CA LEU A 151 5.20 -0.43 -16.09
C LEU A 151 3.94 0.42 -15.85
N GLU A 152 3.82 1.58 -16.48
CA GLU A 152 2.63 2.45 -16.42
C GLU A 152 1.39 1.70 -16.95
N ARG A 153 1.50 1.07 -18.09
CA ARG A 153 0.43 0.24 -18.66
C ARG A 153 0.05 -0.95 -17.78
N ALA A 154 1.00 -1.51 -17.07
CA ALA A 154 0.75 -2.61 -16.14
C ALA A 154 0.15 -2.12 -14.81
N ALA A 155 0.63 -1.00 -14.27
CA ALA A 155 0.31 -0.54 -12.92
C ALA A 155 -0.99 0.27 -12.84
N PHE A 156 -1.19 1.26 -13.72
CA PHE A 156 -2.32 2.19 -13.61
C PHE A 156 -3.70 1.52 -13.65
N PRO A 157 -3.97 0.55 -14.54
CA PRO A 157 -5.28 -0.14 -14.53
C PRO A 157 -5.51 -1.02 -13.31
N ARG A 158 -4.44 -1.36 -12.57
CA ARG A 158 -4.46 -2.27 -11.42
C ARG A 158 -4.34 -1.57 -10.08
N ALA A 159 -3.87 -0.32 -10.08
CA ALA A 159 -3.80 0.51 -8.89
C ALA A 159 -5.21 0.85 -8.40
N ALA A 160 -5.42 0.79 -7.10
CA ALA A 160 -6.64 1.26 -6.45
C ALA A 160 -6.73 2.79 -6.52
N GLY A 161 -5.57 3.45 -6.49
CA GLY A 161 -5.44 4.88 -6.66
C GLY A 161 -4.03 5.29 -7.07
N VAL A 162 -3.91 6.46 -7.71
CA VAL A 162 -2.64 7.07 -8.06
C VAL A 162 -2.59 8.47 -7.44
N ILE A 163 -1.57 8.71 -6.64
CA ILE A 163 -1.27 10.01 -6.05
C ILE A 163 -0.32 10.75 -6.99
N VAL A 164 -0.68 11.97 -7.31
CA VAL A 164 0.16 12.88 -8.11
C VAL A 164 0.58 14.07 -7.26
N THR A 165 1.83 14.51 -7.42
CA THR A 165 2.40 15.60 -6.62
C THR A 165 2.43 16.94 -7.35
N SER A 166 2.10 16.96 -8.66
CA SER A 166 2.01 18.20 -9.44
C SER A 166 0.78 18.20 -10.34
N ARG A 167 0.21 19.40 -10.56
CA ARG A 167 -0.94 19.59 -11.46
C ARG A 167 -0.62 19.24 -12.91
N GLN A 168 0.62 19.43 -13.33
CA GLN A 168 1.08 19.05 -14.66
C GLN A 168 0.97 17.54 -14.89
N VAL A 169 1.42 16.74 -13.90
CA VAL A 169 1.32 15.27 -13.94
C VAL A 169 -0.15 14.83 -13.84
N GLU A 170 -0.97 15.50 -13.04
CA GLU A 170 -2.41 15.23 -12.96
C GLU A 170 -3.09 15.38 -14.32
N THR A 171 -2.84 16.50 -15.02
CA THR A 171 -3.38 16.76 -16.38
C THR A 171 -2.89 15.72 -17.38
N LEU A 172 -1.60 15.35 -17.31
CA LEU A 172 -1.02 14.32 -18.17
C LEU A 172 -1.73 12.97 -17.97
N LEU A 173 -1.93 12.55 -16.73
CA LEU A 173 -2.57 11.26 -16.43
C LEU A 173 -4.08 11.27 -16.67
N ALA A 174 -4.75 12.41 -16.53
CA ALA A 174 -6.17 12.54 -16.85
C ALA A 174 -6.47 12.31 -18.36
N SER A 175 -5.49 12.60 -19.24
CA SER A 175 -5.57 12.32 -20.68
C SER A 175 -5.17 10.88 -21.06
N HIS A 176 -4.69 10.08 -20.11
CA HIS A 176 -4.27 8.71 -20.37
C HIS A 176 -5.47 7.80 -20.67
N SER A 177 -5.32 6.85 -21.59
CA SER A 177 -6.37 5.89 -21.97
C SER A 177 -6.84 4.99 -20.82
N CYS A 178 -5.98 4.75 -19.83
CA CYS A 178 -6.34 4.09 -18.57
C CYS A 178 -6.56 5.16 -17.50
N LYS A 179 -7.80 5.49 -17.18
CA LYS A 179 -8.16 6.52 -16.18
C LYS A 179 -8.04 5.93 -14.75
N PRO A 180 -6.87 6.01 -14.08
CA PRO A 180 -6.77 5.61 -12.68
C PRO A 180 -7.55 6.60 -11.81
N ARG A 181 -7.96 6.18 -10.61
CA ARG A 181 -8.50 7.12 -9.61
C ARG A 181 -7.35 8.01 -9.12
N LEU A 182 -7.36 9.28 -9.55
CA LEU A 182 -6.31 10.25 -9.25
C LEU A 182 -6.64 11.03 -7.97
N ALA A 183 -5.60 11.33 -7.19
CA ALA A 183 -5.64 12.33 -6.13
C ALA A 183 -4.38 13.20 -6.16
N TYR A 184 -4.58 14.51 -6.03
CA TYR A 184 -3.49 15.46 -5.97
C TYR A 184 -3.10 15.73 -4.51
N PHE A 185 -1.90 15.31 -4.14
CA PHE A 185 -1.27 15.64 -2.87
C PHE A 185 0.14 16.16 -3.14
N PRO A 186 0.36 17.48 -3.07
CA PRO A 186 1.70 18.06 -3.21
C PRO A 186 2.61 17.65 -2.05
N ASN A 187 3.91 17.89 -2.20
CA ASN A 187 4.81 17.74 -1.06
C ASN A 187 4.42 18.73 0.05
N GLY A 188 4.29 18.23 1.26
CA GLY A 188 4.02 19.03 2.44
C GLY A 188 5.29 19.55 3.12
N VAL A 189 5.13 20.52 3.98
CA VAL A 189 6.14 21.07 4.89
C VAL A 189 5.54 21.16 6.29
N ASP A 190 6.36 20.91 7.31
CA ASP A 190 5.99 21.21 8.70
C ASP A 190 6.03 22.73 8.89
N THR A 191 4.84 23.34 8.88
CA THR A 191 4.68 24.80 8.93
C THR A 191 4.98 25.38 10.31
N ASP A 192 5.09 24.56 11.35
CA ASP A 192 5.49 24.96 12.71
C ASP A 192 7.01 25.04 12.80
N SER A 193 7.73 24.05 12.31
CA SER A 193 9.20 24.05 12.26
C SER A 193 9.74 25.05 11.23
N PHE A 194 9.14 25.07 10.03
CA PHE A 194 9.46 26.03 8.97
C PHE A 194 8.60 27.28 9.12
N ALA A 195 8.98 28.11 10.09
CA ALA A 195 8.31 29.37 10.42
C ALA A 195 9.31 30.53 10.36
N PRO A 196 8.84 31.78 10.14
CA PRO A 196 9.69 32.98 10.22
C PRO A 196 10.44 33.07 11.55
N GLY A 197 11.65 33.60 11.53
CA GLY A 197 12.41 33.89 12.74
C GLY A 197 11.75 35.04 13.54
N GLN A 198 11.81 34.95 14.87
CA GLN A 198 11.36 36.06 15.77
C GLN A 198 12.43 37.14 15.93
N GLU A 199 13.67 36.84 15.60
CA GLU A 199 14.78 37.78 15.79
C GLU A 199 14.94 38.70 14.57
N SER A 200 15.08 40.01 14.85
CA SER A 200 15.52 40.97 13.84
C SER A 200 16.93 40.59 13.37
N ARG A 201 17.08 40.39 12.08
CA ARG A 201 18.38 40.07 11.47
C ARG A 201 19.39 41.15 11.84
N PRO A 202 20.62 40.77 12.22
CA PRO A 202 21.67 41.77 12.37
C PRO A 202 21.86 42.48 11.02
N ALA A 203 21.99 43.79 11.05
CA ALA A 203 22.25 44.62 9.87
C ALA A 203 23.72 44.37 9.39
N SER A 204 23.99 43.12 8.91
CA SER A 204 25.22 42.86 8.17
C SER A 204 25.08 43.51 6.82
N GLY A 205 26.04 44.31 6.40
CA GLY A 205 26.03 44.95 5.08
C GLY A 205 26.08 43.96 3.89
N GLN A 206 26.17 42.63 4.15
CA GLN A 206 26.21 41.57 3.16
C GLN A 206 24.88 40.83 3.09
N ARG A 207 24.34 40.66 1.88
CA ARG A 207 23.08 39.94 1.61
C ARG A 207 23.32 38.47 1.31
N THR A 208 22.47 37.60 1.83
CA THR A 208 22.56 36.14 1.65
C THR A 208 21.52 35.63 0.69
N VAL A 209 21.98 35.07 -0.42
CA VAL A 209 21.15 34.31 -1.39
C VAL A 209 21.29 32.82 -1.05
N LEU A 210 20.17 32.15 -0.80
CA LEU A 210 20.15 30.75 -0.40
C LEU A 210 19.69 29.85 -1.52
N TYR A 211 20.39 28.75 -1.71
CA TYR A 211 19.97 27.60 -2.50
C TYR A 211 19.96 26.33 -1.64
N VAL A 212 18.95 25.49 -1.76
CA VAL A 212 18.86 24.18 -1.10
C VAL A 212 18.47 23.12 -2.13
N GLY A 213 19.33 22.11 -2.30
CA GLY A 213 19.07 21.02 -3.25
C GLY A 213 20.33 20.31 -3.72
N ARG A 214 20.16 19.28 -4.57
CA ARG A 214 21.28 18.56 -5.17
C ARG A 214 22.07 19.48 -6.11
N LEU A 215 23.39 19.27 -6.18
CA LEU A 215 24.26 20.03 -7.07
C LEU A 215 24.43 19.27 -8.40
N GLU A 216 23.34 19.17 -9.15
CA GLU A 216 23.25 18.42 -10.41
C GLU A 216 22.84 19.31 -11.58
N GLN A 217 23.05 18.82 -12.80
CA GLN A 217 22.89 19.61 -14.03
C GLN A 217 21.47 20.19 -14.20
N GLU A 218 20.42 19.43 -13.84
CA GLU A 218 19.04 19.89 -13.93
C GLU A 218 18.70 21.05 -12.99
N LYS A 219 19.58 21.32 -11.99
CA LYS A 219 19.41 22.43 -11.04
C LYS A 219 19.97 23.75 -11.55
N ASN A 220 20.71 23.74 -12.65
CA ASN A 220 21.14 24.94 -13.40
C ASN A 220 21.93 25.97 -12.58
N LEU A 221 22.71 25.50 -11.60
CA LEU A 221 23.50 26.35 -10.71
C LEU A 221 24.60 27.15 -11.40
N PRO A 222 25.23 26.65 -12.49
CA PRO A 222 26.18 27.45 -13.25
C PRO A 222 25.62 28.80 -13.70
N ARG A 223 24.37 28.82 -14.22
CA ARG A 223 23.70 30.06 -14.62
C ARG A 223 23.32 30.96 -13.43
N LEU A 224 23.04 30.40 -12.28
CA LEU A 224 22.84 31.19 -11.06
C LEU A 224 24.10 31.95 -10.69
N ILE A 225 25.26 31.29 -10.71
CA ILE A 225 26.57 31.93 -10.40
C ILE A 225 26.86 33.04 -11.40
N GLU A 226 26.66 32.80 -12.71
CA GLU A 226 26.78 33.83 -13.75
C GLU A 226 25.86 35.03 -13.49
N ALA A 227 24.61 34.76 -13.10
CA ALA A 227 23.65 35.81 -12.80
C ALA A 227 24.03 36.64 -11.57
N LEU A 228 24.50 35.99 -10.51
CA LEU A 228 24.92 36.70 -9.29
C LEU A 228 26.15 37.58 -9.52
N ALA A 229 27.01 37.25 -10.47
CA ALA A 229 28.12 38.11 -10.87
C ALA A 229 27.65 39.41 -11.54
N LEU A 230 26.44 39.47 -12.10
CA LEU A 230 25.85 40.66 -12.71
C LEU A 230 25.06 41.54 -11.73
N VAL A 231 24.76 41.03 -10.52
CA VAL A 231 23.97 41.76 -9.54
C VAL A 231 24.80 42.88 -8.91
N SER A 232 24.37 44.11 -9.14
CA SER A 232 25.03 45.34 -8.65
C SER A 232 24.61 45.75 -7.22
N ALA A 233 23.84 44.93 -6.54
CA ALA A 233 23.32 45.15 -5.18
C ALA A 233 24.45 45.20 -4.12
N PRO A 234 24.16 45.52 -2.84
CA PRO A 234 25.17 45.44 -1.79
C PRO A 234 25.86 44.08 -1.77
N PRO A 235 27.09 43.97 -1.20
CA PRO A 235 27.86 42.73 -1.21
C PRO A 235 26.96 41.52 -0.90
N LEU A 236 26.94 40.55 -1.81
CA LEU A 236 26.12 39.36 -1.65
C LEU A 236 26.96 38.11 -1.43
N LYS A 237 26.38 37.12 -0.82
CA LYS A 237 26.95 35.80 -0.60
C LYS A 237 25.93 34.72 -1.02
N LEU A 238 26.38 33.79 -1.84
CA LEU A 238 25.60 32.60 -2.18
C LEU A 238 25.89 31.50 -1.14
N VAL A 239 24.83 30.95 -0.53
CA VAL A 239 24.92 29.81 0.37
C VAL A 239 24.23 28.62 -0.28
N LEU A 240 24.98 27.53 -0.50
CA LEU A 240 24.45 26.31 -1.13
C LEU A 240 24.44 25.18 -0.11
N LEU A 241 23.23 24.64 0.13
CA LEU A 241 23.00 23.46 0.96
C LEU A 241 22.68 22.26 0.07
N GLY A 242 23.48 21.22 0.20
CA GLY A 242 23.39 19.99 -0.57
C GLY A 242 24.72 19.58 -1.16
N ASP A 243 24.71 18.45 -1.88
CA ASP A 243 25.88 17.88 -2.54
C ASP A 243 25.50 17.34 -3.92
N GLY A 244 26.47 17.06 -4.77
CA GLY A 244 26.25 16.52 -6.11
C GLY A 244 27.49 16.54 -6.99
N SER A 245 27.32 16.00 -8.20
CA SER A 245 28.40 15.79 -9.15
C SER A 245 29.09 17.11 -9.59
N LEU A 246 28.39 18.24 -9.55
CA LEU A 246 28.91 19.53 -10.03
C LEU A 246 29.61 20.34 -8.95
N ARG A 247 29.71 19.88 -7.70
CA ARG A 247 30.26 20.68 -6.58
C ARG A 247 31.61 21.34 -6.91
N GLY A 248 32.60 20.56 -7.36
CA GLY A 248 33.95 21.07 -7.64
C GLY A 248 34.00 22.09 -8.79
N ASP A 249 33.15 21.89 -9.80
CA ASP A 249 33.03 22.81 -10.93
C ASP A 249 32.38 24.13 -10.51
N LEU A 250 31.32 24.06 -9.68
CA LEU A 250 30.64 25.24 -9.15
C LEU A 250 31.53 26.06 -8.21
N GLU A 251 32.32 25.41 -7.35
CA GLU A 251 33.29 26.08 -6.47
C GLU A 251 34.35 26.82 -7.29
N ARG A 252 34.82 26.23 -8.39
CA ARG A 252 35.76 26.87 -9.31
C ARG A 252 35.12 28.07 -10.02
N GLN A 253 33.93 27.86 -10.60
CA GLN A 253 33.18 28.89 -11.33
C GLN A 253 32.86 30.11 -10.44
N ALA A 254 32.43 29.88 -9.18
CA ALA A 254 32.17 30.98 -8.25
C ALA A 254 33.40 31.83 -7.98
N ARG A 255 34.58 31.19 -7.79
CA ARG A 255 35.87 31.92 -7.62
C ARG A 255 36.23 32.71 -8.88
N GLU A 256 36.11 32.11 -10.05
CA GLU A 256 36.43 32.77 -11.34
C GLU A 256 35.49 33.93 -11.62
N ALA A 257 34.21 33.80 -11.26
CA ALA A 257 33.19 34.86 -11.42
C ALA A 257 33.23 35.93 -10.31
N GLY A 258 34.10 35.79 -9.28
CA GLY A 258 34.16 36.72 -8.15
C GLY A 258 32.95 36.68 -7.23
N VAL A 259 32.16 35.63 -7.25
CA VAL A 259 30.97 35.45 -6.42
C VAL A 259 31.37 34.78 -5.10
N ALA A 260 31.14 35.46 -3.97
CA ALA A 260 31.34 34.89 -2.65
C ALA A 260 30.34 33.75 -2.44
N ALA A 261 30.78 32.51 -2.24
CA ALA A 261 29.95 31.34 -2.13
C ALA A 261 30.43 30.38 -1.03
N ASP A 262 29.47 29.92 -0.19
CA ASP A 262 29.68 28.85 0.81
C ASP A 262 28.98 27.57 0.37
N PHE A 263 29.72 26.47 0.28
CA PHE A 263 29.21 25.14 -0.02
C PHE A 263 29.18 24.30 1.26
N LEU A 264 28.03 24.29 1.95
CA LEU A 264 27.89 23.67 3.29
C LEU A 264 27.65 22.15 3.27
N GLY A 265 27.48 21.57 2.07
CA GLY A 265 27.18 20.14 1.95
C GLY A 265 25.78 19.78 2.40
N VAL A 266 25.57 18.50 2.68
CA VAL A 266 24.28 17.98 3.15
C VAL A 266 24.05 18.43 4.60
N VAL A 267 22.94 19.12 4.83
CA VAL A 267 22.50 19.58 6.15
C VAL A 267 21.30 18.74 6.61
N PRO A 268 21.25 18.26 7.87
CA PRO A 268 20.10 17.58 8.43
C PRO A 268 18.83 18.41 8.30
N HIS A 269 17.70 17.75 7.95
CA HIS A 269 16.43 18.43 7.64
C HIS A 269 15.95 19.34 8.77
N GLY A 270 16.07 18.90 10.02
CA GLY A 270 15.69 19.69 11.21
C GLY A 270 16.51 20.98 11.42
N ARG A 271 17.67 21.12 10.73
CA ARG A 271 18.51 22.34 10.76
C ARG A 271 18.22 23.31 9.61
N LEU A 272 17.52 22.88 8.58
CA LEU A 272 17.21 23.74 7.41
C LEU A 272 16.46 25.02 7.78
N PRO A 273 15.48 25.03 8.73
CA PRO A 273 14.79 26.26 9.12
C PRO A 273 15.72 27.39 9.55
N LEU A 274 16.84 27.08 10.20
CA LEU A 274 17.82 28.10 10.62
C LEU A 274 18.44 28.80 9.41
N HIS A 275 18.76 28.06 8.36
CA HIS A 275 19.35 28.62 7.13
C HIS A 275 18.32 29.42 6.34
N PHE A 276 17.07 28.95 6.23
CA PHE A 276 16.00 29.75 5.60
C PHE A 276 15.75 31.05 6.34
N ARG A 277 15.76 31.05 7.68
CA ARG A 277 15.57 32.26 8.50
C ARG A 277 16.73 33.26 8.39
N SER A 278 17.96 32.77 8.13
CA SER A 278 19.14 33.62 8.04
C SER A 278 19.36 34.21 6.65
N ALA A 279 18.69 33.72 5.60
CA ALA A 279 18.85 34.18 4.23
C ALA A 279 17.97 35.42 3.91
N ASP A 280 18.37 36.25 2.96
CA ASP A 280 17.60 37.40 2.48
C ASP A 280 16.64 37.02 1.36
N CYS A 281 17.02 36.06 0.51
CA CYS A 281 16.12 35.45 -0.47
C CYS A 281 16.52 34.01 -0.77
N PHE A 282 15.57 33.24 -1.26
CA PHE A 282 15.76 31.88 -1.78
C PHE A 282 15.69 31.89 -3.30
N VAL A 283 16.59 31.16 -3.97
CA VAL A 283 16.62 31.08 -5.44
C VAL A 283 16.61 29.62 -5.90
N LEU A 284 15.71 29.28 -6.83
CA LEU A 284 15.62 27.95 -7.43
C LEU A 284 15.65 28.04 -8.97
N PRO A 285 16.83 27.94 -9.61
CA PRO A 285 16.99 28.15 -11.05
C PRO A 285 16.78 26.88 -11.89
N SER A 286 16.18 25.84 -11.35
CA SER A 286 16.06 24.50 -11.94
C SER A 286 15.43 24.53 -13.34
N LEU A 287 15.96 23.74 -14.27
CA LEU A 287 15.43 23.55 -15.62
C LEU A 287 14.13 22.73 -15.62
N THR A 288 13.96 21.87 -14.63
CA THR A 288 12.76 21.04 -14.45
C THR A 288 12.55 20.70 -12.99
N GLU A 289 11.31 20.83 -12.53
CA GLU A 289 10.84 20.41 -11.19
C GLU A 289 9.42 19.85 -11.29
N GLY A 290 9.12 18.84 -10.46
CA GLY A 290 7.74 18.39 -10.29
C GLY A 290 7.03 19.21 -9.21
N ASN A 291 7.50 19.05 -7.97
CA ASN A 291 7.00 19.75 -6.78
C ASN A 291 8.17 19.95 -5.81
N PRO A 292 8.93 21.07 -5.94
CA PRO A 292 10.18 21.29 -5.21
C PRO A 292 9.96 21.60 -3.73
N LYS A 293 10.34 20.67 -2.84
CA LYS A 293 10.18 20.80 -1.39
C LYS A 293 10.86 22.05 -0.84
N ALA A 294 12.10 22.31 -1.26
CA ALA A 294 12.88 23.44 -0.76
C ALA A 294 12.23 24.80 -1.05
N LEU A 295 11.52 24.93 -2.18
CA LEU A 295 10.74 26.14 -2.47
C LEU A 295 9.57 26.29 -1.49
N ILE A 296 8.84 25.21 -1.21
CA ILE A 296 7.71 25.22 -0.28
C ILE A 296 8.20 25.51 1.15
N GLU A 297 9.36 24.95 1.55
CA GLU A 297 10.03 25.20 2.83
C GLU A 297 10.44 26.67 2.97
N ALA A 298 11.02 27.27 1.91
CA ALA A 298 11.36 28.69 1.87
C ALA A 298 10.10 29.56 1.99
N MET A 299 9.05 29.26 1.23
CA MET A 299 7.74 29.94 1.30
C MET A 299 7.15 29.84 2.71
N ALA A 300 7.21 28.67 3.34
CA ALA A 300 6.73 28.47 4.70
C ALA A 300 7.50 29.28 5.73
N CYS A 301 8.79 29.50 5.55
CA CYS A 301 9.58 30.41 6.39
C CYS A 301 9.30 31.90 6.12
N GLY A 302 8.41 32.23 5.16
CA GLY A 302 8.16 33.61 4.75
C GLY A 302 9.34 34.26 4.04
N LEU A 303 10.30 33.46 3.53
CA LEU A 303 11.46 33.94 2.80
C LEU A 303 11.05 34.38 1.40
N PRO A 304 11.45 35.58 0.93
CA PRO A 304 11.21 35.99 -0.45
C PRO A 304 11.87 35.02 -1.43
N CYS A 305 11.11 34.54 -2.41
CA CYS A 305 11.55 33.51 -3.34
C CYS A 305 11.62 34.02 -4.77
N ALA A 306 12.69 33.67 -5.50
CA ALA A 306 12.77 33.75 -6.94
C ALA A 306 13.00 32.33 -7.50
N ALA A 307 12.21 31.93 -8.51
CA ALA A 307 12.30 30.58 -9.05
C ALA A 307 12.04 30.53 -10.55
N SER A 308 12.46 29.46 -11.21
CA SER A 308 12.26 29.30 -12.66
C SER A 308 10.80 29.14 -13.01
N ALA A 309 10.39 29.71 -14.15
CA ALA A 309 9.07 29.53 -14.74
C ALA A 309 8.93 28.19 -15.49
N ARG A 310 9.46 27.07 -14.93
CA ARG A 310 9.52 25.78 -15.60
C ARG A 310 8.89 24.65 -14.72
N GLY A 311 8.43 23.63 -15.40
CA GLY A 311 7.88 22.43 -14.74
C GLY A 311 6.66 22.73 -13.87
N GLY A 312 6.66 22.19 -12.65
CA GLY A 312 5.58 22.38 -11.66
C GLY A 312 5.68 23.67 -10.83
N ILE A 313 6.76 24.45 -10.95
CA ILE A 313 6.97 25.68 -10.14
C ILE A 313 5.85 26.70 -10.31
N PRO A 314 5.36 27.02 -11.53
CA PRO A 314 4.26 27.97 -11.71
C PRO A 314 2.92 27.54 -11.09
N SER A 315 2.78 26.27 -10.72
CA SER A 315 1.60 25.80 -9.99
C SER A 315 1.72 25.97 -8.46
N ILE A 316 2.91 26.29 -7.97
CA ILE A 316 3.21 26.48 -6.55
C ILE A 316 3.35 27.96 -6.22
N MET A 317 3.98 28.72 -7.10
CA MET A 317 4.32 30.12 -6.91
C MET A 317 3.77 30.97 -8.06
N GLU A 318 3.01 32.00 -7.73
CA GLU A 318 2.43 32.98 -8.66
C GLU A 318 3.34 34.20 -8.77
N ASP A 319 3.70 34.55 -10.03
CA ASP A 319 4.63 35.65 -10.30
C ASP A 319 4.08 37.01 -9.82
N GLY A 320 4.94 37.75 -9.11
CA GLY A 320 4.61 39.05 -8.51
C GLY A 320 3.63 38.99 -7.33
N VAL A 321 3.10 37.80 -6.99
CA VAL A 321 2.15 37.61 -5.89
C VAL A 321 2.79 36.87 -4.71
N THR A 322 3.31 35.66 -4.94
CA THR A 322 3.93 34.82 -3.90
C THR A 322 5.42 34.60 -4.11
N GLY A 323 6.00 35.23 -5.15
CA GLY A 323 7.41 35.20 -5.48
C GLY A 323 7.66 35.83 -6.83
N LEU A 324 8.89 35.73 -7.35
CA LEU A 324 9.25 36.17 -8.70
C LEU A 324 9.61 34.98 -9.56
N LEU A 325 8.99 34.85 -10.72
CA LEU A 325 9.32 33.84 -11.72
C LEU A 325 10.26 34.43 -12.78
N PHE A 326 11.22 33.62 -13.24
CA PHE A 326 12.19 34.00 -14.28
C PHE A 326 12.40 32.87 -15.28
N ASP A 327 12.91 33.20 -16.48
CA ASP A 327 13.38 32.22 -17.44
C ASP A 327 14.74 31.66 -17.00
N PRO A 328 14.88 30.36 -16.70
CA PRO A 328 16.12 29.76 -16.22
C PRO A 328 17.23 29.75 -17.30
N GLU A 329 16.90 29.98 -18.56
CA GLU A 329 17.88 30.09 -19.65
C GLU A 329 18.44 31.51 -19.81
N SER A 330 17.84 32.52 -19.18
CA SER A 330 18.26 33.92 -19.20
C SER A 330 19.01 34.32 -17.93
N VAL A 331 20.32 34.45 -18.02
CA VAL A 331 21.18 34.93 -16.92
C VAL A 331 20.74 36.30 -16.41
N THR A 332 20.37 37.21 -17.33
CA THR A 332 19.91 38.56 -16.98
C THR A 332 18.57 38.59 -16.29
N ASP A 333 17.68 37.63 -16.60
CA ASP A 333 16.36 37.55 -15.97
C ASP A 333 16.48 37.01 -14.53
N ILE A 334 17.34 36.00 -14.31
CA ILE A 334 17.71 35.51 -12.98
C ILE A 334 18.30 36.67 -12.15
N ALA A 335 19.28 37.40 -12.69
CA ALA A 335 19.94 38.52 -12.01
C ALA A 335 18.91 39.58 -11.61
N ARG A 336 18.04 40.01 -12.52
CA ARG A 336 16.97 41.00 -12.27
C ARG A 336 16.00 40.56 -11.17
N ALA A 337 15.60 39.27 -11.16
CA ALA A 337 14.70 38.78 -10.12
C ALA A 337 15.37 38.82 -8.73
N VAL A 338 16.64 38.39 -8.63
CA VAL A 338 17.40 38.44 -7.38
C VAL A 338 17.63 39.90 -6.95
N GLU A 339 18.04 40.78 -7.84
CA GLU A 339 18.30 42.21 -7.57
C GLU A 339 17.04 42.91 -7.04
N ARG A 340 15.87 42.65 -7.62
CA ARG A 340 14.58 43.17 -7.13
C ARG A 340 14.27 42.73 -5.70
N LEU A 341 14.51 41.45 -5.35
CA LEU A 341 14.28 40.94 -3.99
C LEU A 341 15.26 41.55 -2.97
N LEU A 342 16.50 41.83 -3.37
CA LEU A 342 17.51 42.36 -2.47
C LEU A 342 17.40 43.88 -2.27
N ASN A 343 16.93 44.64 -3.27
CA ASN A 343 16.85 46.11 -3.26
C ASN A 343 15.48 46.65 -2.82
N ASP A 344 14.39 45.97 -3.15
CA ASP A 344 13.05 46.38 -2.75
C ASP A 344 12.54 45.59 -1.54
N VAL A 345 12.88 46.06 -0.35
CA VAL A 345 12.51 45.43 0.92
C VAL A 345 11.00 45.32 1.11
N THR A 346 10.24 46.31 0.62
CA THR A 346 8.76 46.32 0.74
C THR A 346 8.15 45.24 -0.13
N LEU A 347 8.58 45.14 -1.38
CA LEU A 347 8.19 44.08 -2.30
C LEU A 347 8.54 42.69 -1.74
N ALA A 348 9.81 42.51 -1.35
CA ALA A 348 10.32 41.25 -0.84
C ALA A 348 9.54 40.76 0.39
N ARG A 349 9.28 41.64 1.35
CA ARG A 349 8.46 41.35 2.53
C ARG A 349 7.05 40.92 2.15
N GLY A 350 6.37 41.71 1.31
CA GLY A 350 5.00 41.42 0.88
C GLY A 350 4.89 40.10 0.11
N LEU A 351 5.89 39.75 -0.72
CA LEU A 351 5.95 38.46 -1.40
C LEU A 351 6.11 37.30 -0.39
N GLY A 352 7.03 37.43 0.57
CA GLY A 352 7.28 36.43 1.61
C GLY A 352 6.05 36.17 2.50
N GLU A 353 5.37 37.23 2.93
CA GLU A 353 4.14 37.10 3.76
C GLU A 353 3.01 36.37 3.02
N ARG A 354 2.79 36.69 1.75
CA ARG A 354 1.81 35.99 0.92
C ARG A 354 2.22 34.57 0.60
N ALA A 355 3.52 34.32 0.36
CA ALA A 355 4.07 32.98 0.16
C ALA A 355 3.82 32.10 1.40
N ARG A 356 4.08 32.62 2.61
CA ARG A 356 3.78 31.91 3.86
C ARG A 356 2.29 31.60 4.01
N THR A 357 1.43 32.59 3.80
CA THR A 357 -0.02 32.38 3.88
C THR A 357 -0.47 31.25 2.94
N ASN A 358 0.09 31.23 1.72
CA ASN A 358 -0.20 30.17 0.74
C ASN A 358 0.35 28.80 1.20
N ALA A 359 1.56 28.78 1.78
CA ALA A 359 2.17 27.54 2.30
C ALA A 359 1.37 26.94 3.45
N LEU A 360 0.94 27.74 4.42
CA LEU A 360 0.08 27.32 5.53
C LEU A 360 -1.25 26.72 5.05
N ARG A 361 -1.84 27.30 4.01
CA ARG A 361 -3.12 26.86 3.49
C ARG A 361 -3.06 25.58 2.67
N LEU A 362 -2.01 25.41 1.85
CA LEU A 362 -1.97 24.38 0.80
C LEU A 362 -0.92 23.27 1.05
N TYR A 363 0.07 23.54 1.87
CA TYR A 363 1.25 22.67 1.99
C TYR A 363 1.56 22.20 3.41
N ASP A 364 0.63 22.41 4.37
CA ASP A 364 0.79 21.86 5.72
C ASP A 364 0.85 20.34 5.67
N ILE A 365 1.97 19.75 6.13
CA ILE A 365 2.25 18.32 6.00
C ILE A 365 1.25 17.47 6.78
N HIS A 366 0.79 17.94 7.95
CA HIS A 366 -0.13 17.20 8.81
C HIS A 366 -1.52 17.08 8.17
N ALA A 367 -1.99 18.18 7.59
CA ALA A 367 -3.26 18.20 6.85
C ALA A 367 -3.19 17.34 5.58
N LEU A 368 -2.08 17.43 4.83
CA LEU A 368 -1.88 16.65 3.61
C LEU A 368 -1.78 15.15 3.89
N LEU A 369 -1.03 14.73 4.91
CA LEU A 369 -0.90 13.32 5.27
C LEU A 369 -2.22 12.72 5.77
N LYS A 370 -2.99 13.47 6.57
CA LYS A 370 -4.34 13.05 6.98
C LYS A 370 -5.27 12.85 5.77
N ALA A 371 -5.23 13.79 4.81
CA ALA A 371 -6.02 13.67 3.58
C ALA A 371 -5.53 12.52 2.68
N GLU A 372 -4.21 12.32 2.56
CA GLU A 372 -3.62 11.19 1.83
C GLU A 372 -4.04 9.86 2.44
N ILE A 373 -3.92 9.70 3.76
CA ILE A 373 -4.32 8.48 4.47
C ILE A 373 -5.82 8.21 4.27
N SER A 374 -6.67 9.25 4.37
CA SER A 374 -8.11 9.14 4.11
C SER A 374 -8.38 8.69 2.66
N PHE A 375 -7.63 9.20 1.69
CA PHE A 375 -7.70 8.75 0.30
C PHE A 375 -7.28 7.30 0.18
N VAL A 376 -6.13 6.90 0.74
CA VAL A 376 -5.65 5.51 0.74
C VAL A 376 -6.73 4.59 1.34
N GLN A 377 -7.32 4.94 2.46
CA GLN A 377 -8.40 4.19 3.09
C GLN A 377 -9.64 4.09 2.18
N SER A 378 -10.02 5.19 1.52
CA SER A 378 -11.20 5.26 0.64
C SER A 378 -11.08 4.41 -0.63
N VAL A 379 -9.85 4.26 -1.16
CA VAL A 379 -9.58 3.50 -2.39
C VAL A 379 -9.07 2.09 -2.12
N SER A 380 -8.45 1.86 -0.95
CA SER A 380 -8.04 0.52 -0.52
C SER A 380 -9.26 -0.37 -0.43
N GLY A 381 -10.42 0.25 -0.25
CA GLY A 381 -11.61 -0.37 0.21
C GLY A 381 -11.21 -1.27 1.39
N SER A 382 -11.52 -0.92 2.59
CA SER A 382 -12.01 -1.96 3.43
C SER A 382 -13.29 -2.44 2.74
N ARG A 383 -13.15 -3.27 1.70
CA ARG A 383 -14.20 -4.24 1.46
C ARG A 383 -14.23 -4.96 2.78
N SER A 384 -15.17 -4.60 3.62
CA SER A 384 -15.48 -5.48 4.73
C SER A 384 -15.61 -6.86 4.07
N LEU A 385 -15.23 -7.91 4.74
CA LEU A 385 -15.49 -9.25 4.17
C LEU A 385 -16.90 -9.29 3.60
N THR A 386 -17.82 -8.64 4.26
CA THR A 386 -19.20 -8.44 3.82
C THR A 386 -19.28 -7.81 2.42
N ASP A 387 -18.54 -6.71 2.13
CA ASP A 387 -18.58 -6.08 0.80
C ASP A 387 -17.95 -6.96 -0.28
N LEU A 388 -16.89 -7.71 0.06
CA LEU A 388 -16.26 -8.68 -0.85
C LEU A 388 -17.26 -9.79 -1.22
N PHE A 389 -17.95 -10.33 -0.21
CA PHE A 389 -18.93 -11.40 -0.42
C PHE A 389 -20.23 -10.89 -1.04
N GLU A 390 -20.65 -9.64 -0.75
CA GLU A 390 -21.77 -9.01 -1.45
C GLU A 390 -21.48 -8.79 -2.93
N GLY A 391 -20.28 -8.35 -3.28
CA GLY A 391 -19.84 -8.25 -4.67
C GLY A 391 -19.86 -9.62 -5.37
N TYR A 392 -19.25 -10.62 -4.74
CA TYR A 392 -19.23 -11.99 -5.26
C TYR A 392 -20.64 -12.58 -5.41
N ALA A 393 -21.54 -12.32 -4.45
CA ALA A 393 -22.92 -12.79 -4.49
C ALA A 393 -23.78 -12.15 -5.61
N ARG A 394 -23.41 -10.95 -6.10
CA ARG A 394 -24.06 -10.32 -7.26
C ARG A 394 -23.66 -11.02 -8.56
N ASP A 395 -22.37 -11.35 -8.69
CA ASP A 395 -21.79 -11.85 -9.94
C ASP A 395 -21.91 -13.37 -10.07
N VAL A 396 -21.96 -14.10 -8.96
CA VAL A 396 -21.96 -15.57 -8.93
C VAL A 396 -23.18 -16.11 -8.19
N ARG A 397 -24.04 -16.82 -8.94
CA ARG A 397 -25.06 -17.69 -8.35
C ARG A 397 -24.50 -19.11 -8.24
N MET A 398 -24.76 -19.77 -7.12
CA MET A 398 -24.35 -21.15 -6.90
C MET A 398 -25.47 -22.12 -7.33
N ASP A 399 -25.76 -22.17 -8.62
CA ASP A 399 -26.81 -23.01 -9.19
C ASP A 399 -26.29 -24.37 -9.69
N GLU A 400 -24.99 -24.64 -9.59
CA GLU A 400 -24.40 -25.91 -10.00
C GLU A 400 -24.83 -27.06 -9.10
N ALA A 401 -24.94 -28.27 -9.67
CA ALA A 401 -25.25 -29.48 -8.90
C ALA A 401 -24.22 -29.73 -7.79
N LEU A 402 -24.73 -30.20 -6.64
CA LEU A 402 -23.83 -30.54 -5.51
C LEU A 402 -22.94 -31.71 -5.88
N PRO A 403 -21.64 -31.69 -5.49
CA PRO A 403 -20.74 -32.82 -5.67
C PRO A 403 -21.32 -34.06 -4.97
N GLU A 404 -21.57 -35.14 -5.73
CA GLU A 404 -22.25 -36.34 -5.19
C GLU A 404 -21.51 -36.93 -3.99
N PHE A 405 -20.18 -36.89 -3.98
CA PHE A 405 -19.41 -37.34 -2.83
C PHE A 405 -19.79 -36.60 -1.53
N VAL A 406 -19.92 -35.26 -1.58
CA VAL A 406 -20.31 -34.44 -0.42
C VAL A 406 -21.74 -34.66 -0.06
N ALA A 407 -22.65 -34.71 -1.06
CA ALA A 407 -24.07 -34.98 -0.87
C ALA A 407 -24.29 -36.34 -0.18
N ALA A 408 -23.62 -37.40 -0.61
CA ALA A 408 -23.69 -38.73 0.01
C ALA A 408 -23.22 -38.72 1.48
N LYS A 409 -22.14 -37.96 1.81
CA LYS A 409 -21.68 -37.82 3.21
C LYS A 409 -22.69 -37.09 4.07
N LEU A 410 -23.30 -36.04 3.58
CA LEU A 410 -24.34 -35.29 4.31
C LEU A 410 -25.61 -36.10 4.49
N ARG A 411 -26.04 -36.87 3.49
CA ARG A 411 -27.19 -37.81 3.63
C ARG A 411 -26.92 -38.83 4.74
N ALA A 412 -25.74 -39.46 4.76
CA ALA A 412 -25.37 -40.42 5.80
C ALA A 412 -25.29 -39.79 7.21
N LEU A 413 -25.01 -38.49 7.31
CA LEU A 413 -25.06 -37.76 8.59
C LEU A 413 -26.50 -37.43 8.98
N ALA A 414 -27.40 -37.13 8.03
CA ALA A 414 -28.79 -36.87 8.27
C ALA A 414 -29.54 -38.13 8.71
N GLU A 415 -29.20 -39.34 8.23
CA GLU A 415 -29.72 -40.64 8.68
C GLU A 415 -29.55 -40.88 10.20
N GLN A 416 -28.61 -40.16 10.83
CA GLN A 416 -28.42 -40.23 12.29
C GLN A 416 -29.39 -39.33 13.07
N ALA A 417 -30.36 -38.76 12.37
CA ALA A 417 -31.47 -37.98 12.90
C ALA A 417 -31.07 -36.79 13.80
N PRO A 418 -30.15 -35.88 13.37
CA PRO A 418 -29.80 -34.69 14.14
C PRO A 418 -31.05 -33.80 14.27
N ARG A 419 -31.32 -33.30 15.49
CA ARG A 419 -32.45 -32.42 15.78
C ARG A 419 -32.14 -30.93 15.60
N SER A 420 -30.87 -30.57 15.52
CA SER A 420 -30.44 -29.21 15.33
C SER A 420 -29.20 -29.15 14.40
N VAL A 421 -29.35 -28.48 13.28
CA VAL A 421 -28.35 -28.40 12.23
C VAL A 421 -28.06 -26.93 11.89
N LEU A 422 -26.79 -26.56 11.81
CA LEU A 422 -26.33 -25.29 11.31
C LEU A 422 -25.61 -25.51 9.98
N ASP A 423 -26.04 -24.80 8.93
CA ASP A 423 -25.26 -24.66 7.70
C ASP A 423 -24.50 -23.35 7.74
N LEU A 424 -23.18 -23.45 7.97
CA LEU A 424 -22.26 -22.32 8.17
C LEU A 424 -21.63 -21.92 6.84
N GLY A 425 -21.87 -20.68 6.39
CA GLY A 425 -21.52 -20.20 5.05
C GLY A 425 -22.43 -20.82 3.99
N ALA A 426 -23.76 -20.73 4.23
CA ALA A 426 -24.75 -21.47 3.48
C ALA A 426 -24.86 -21.10 1.98
N GLY A 427 -24.21 -20.00 1.53
CA GLY A 427 -24.25 -19.55 0.15
C GLY A 427 -25.68 -19.24 -0.31
N ASP A 428 -26.13 -19.87 -1.39
CA ASP A 428 -27.50 -19.75 -1.89
C ASP A 428 -28.44 -20.85 -1.31
N GLY A 429 -28.00 -21.59 -0.27
CA GLY A 429 -28.85 -22.54 0.49
C GLY A 429 -28.95 -23.95 -0.10
N ARG A 430 -28.04 -24.38 -0.98
CA ARG A 430 -28.11 -25.71 -1.64
C ARG A 430 -28.00 -26.89 -0.67
N TYR A 431 -27.18 -26.77 0.36
CA TYR A 431 -27.06 -27.82 1.39
C TYR A 431 -28.26 -27.86 2.32
N LEU A 432 -28.92 -26.71 2.54
CA LEU A 432 -30.20 -26.66 3.27
C LEU A 432 -31.30 -27.43 2.51
N GLU A 433 -31.44 -27.22 1.19
CA GLU A 433 -32.37 -27.93 0.32
C GLU A 433 -32.10 -29.44 0.28
N LEU A 434 -30.83 -29.85 0.34
CA LEU A 434 -30.45 -31.26 0.44
C LEU A 434 -30.86 -31.87 1.80
N LEU A 435 -30.59 -31.16 2.91
CA LEU A 435 -30.72 -31.69 4.26
C LEU A 435 -32.19 -31.64 4.75
N ALA A 436 -32.95 -30.60 4.42
CA ALA A 436 -34.30 -30.38 4.95
C ALA A 436 -35.21 -31.60 4.84
N PRO A 437 -35.33 -32.28 3.68
CA PRO A 437 -36.24 -33.44 3.53
C PRO A 437 -35.74 -34.71 4.27
N LEU A 438 -34.47 -34.72 4.70
CA LEU A 438 -33.86 -35.89 5.35
C LEU A 438 -33.86 -35.80 6.86
N LEU A 439 -34.18 -34.64 7.42
CA LEU A 439 -34.18 -34.44 8.87
C LEU A 439 -35.49 -34.87 9.52
N PRO A 440 -35.47 -35.28 10.81
CA PRO A 440 -36.66 -35.64 11.55
C PRO A 440 -37.69 -34.50 11.61
N SER A 441 -38.99 -34.84 11.69
CA SER A 441 -40.03 -33.84 11.90
C SER A 441 -39.75 -33.02 13.16
N GLY A 442 -39.83 -31.67 13.04
CA GLY A 442 -39.49 -30.73 14.11
C GLY A 442 -38.00 -30.45 14.31
N ALA A 443 -37.13 -31.01 13.49
CA ALA A 443 -35.71 -30.63 13.53
C ALA A 443 -35.49 -29.15 13.15
N ARG A 444 -34.59 -28.51 13.85
CA ARG A 444 -34.21 -27.12 13.60
C ARG A 444 -33.03 -27.06 12.60
N LEU A 445 -33.26 -26.51 11.42
CA LEU A 445 -32.26 -26.25 10.40
C LEU A 445 -32.08 -24.73 10.24
N VAL A 446 -30.90 -24.22 10.47
CA VAL A 446 -30.59 -22.79 10.46
C VAL A 446 -29.37 -22.54 9.56
N ALA A 447 -29.44 -21.49 8.75
CA ALA A 447 -28.31 -21.00 7.97
C ALA A 447 -27.54 -19.89 8.71
N CYS A 448 -26.25 -19.82 8.48
CA CYS A 448 -25.42 -18.66 8.78
C CYS A 448 -24.70 -18.24 7.50
N GLU A 449 -24.84 -16.97 7.10
CA GLU A 449 -24.26 -16.45 5.86
C GLU A 449 -23.78 -15.01 6.08
N ILE A 450 -22.62 -14.65 5.55
CA ILE A 450 -22.05 -13.31 5.69
C ILE A 450 -22.67 -12.30 4.72
N SER A 451 -23.08 -12.75 3.52
CA SER A 451 -23.70 -11.91 2.49
C SER A 451 -25.20 -11.71 2.78
N LEU A 452 -25.60 -10.45 2.94
CA LEU A 452 -27.00 -10.09 3.12
C LEU A 452 -27.85 -10.47 1.89
N LEU A 453 -27.29 -10.35 0.68
CA LEU A 453 -27.96 -10.72 -0.56
C LEU A 453 -28.27 -12.22 -0.62
N ARG A 454 -27.29 -13.07 -0.25
CA ARG A 454 -27.50 -14.52 -0.17
C ARG A 454 -28.42 -14.91 0.97
N ALA A 455 -28.31 -14.27 2.12
CA ALA A 455 -29.22 -14.47 3.24
C ALA A 455 -30.68 -14.18 2.83
N ARG A 456 -30.95 -13.12 2.06
CA ARG A 456 -32.29 -12.85 1.50
C ARG A 456 -32.75 -13.94 0.55
N ARG A 457 -31.87 -14.53 -0.26
CA ARG A 457 -32.23 -15.66 -1.16
C ARG A 457 -32.56 -16.92 -0.36
N ILE A 458 -31.80 -17.19 0.73
CA ILE A 458 -32.11 -18.32 1.66
C ILE A 458 -33.46 -18.12 2.32
N LEU A 459 -33.73 -16.91 2.82
CA LEU A 459 -35.00 -16.58 3.46
C LEU A 459 -36.17 -16.73 2.48
N ALA A 460 -36.00 -16.34 1.21
CA ALA A 460 -37.03 -16.52 0.17
C ALA A 460 -37.33 -18.00 -0.14
N LYS A 461 -36.38 -18.92 0.16
CA LYS A 461 -36.60 -20.38 0.09
C LYS A 461 -37.23 -20.95 1.35
N GLY A 462 -37.59 -20.13 2.34
CA GLY A 462 -38.27 -20.55 3.58
C GLY A 462 -37.31 -21.02 4.70
N PHE A 463 -36.01 -20.87 4.57
CA PHE A 463 -35.07 -21.27 5.61
C PHE A 463 -34.71 -20.11 6.54
N PRO A 464 -34.68 -20.32 7.87
CA PRO A 464 -34.18 -19.32 8.81
C PRO A 464 -32.68 -19.09 8.61
N VAL A 465 -32.30 -17.83 8.57
CA VAL A 465 -30.89 -17.43 8.32
C VAL A 465 -30.47 -16.32 9.26
N VAL A 466 -29.24 -16.39 9.71
CA VAL A 466 -28.56 -15.37 10.52
C VAL A 466 -27.40 -14.81 9.72
N VAL A 467 -27.27 -13.48 9.67
CA VAL A 467 -26.14 -12.81 9.03
C VAL A 467 -25.03 -12.63 10.06
N ALA A 468 -23.93 -13.40 9.92
CA ALA A 468 -22.79 -13.34 10.81
C ALA A 468 -21.52 -13.90 10.14
N GLN A 469 -20.36 -13.57 10.72
CA GLN A 469 -19.06 -14.17 10.37
C GLN A 469 -18.86 -15.48 11.15
N SER A 470 -18.12 -16.41 10.56
CA SER A 470 -17.84 -17.72 11.17
C SER A 470 -16.95 -17.63 12.41
N GLU A 471 -16.18 -16.56 12.54
CA GLU A 471 -15.32 -16.23 13.66
C GLU A 471 -16.07 -15.71 14.91
N ALA A 472 -17.36 -15.33 14.75
CA ALA A 472 -18.16 -14.77 15.83
C ALA A 472 -19.65 -15.16 15.65
N LEU A 473 -19.97 -16.40 16.01
CA LEU A 473 -21.31 -16.96 15.81
C LEU A 473 -22.29 -16.51 16.91
N PRO A 474 -23.46 -15.92 16.59
CA PRO A 474 -24.40 -15.41 17.56
C PRO A 474 -25.29 -16.51 18.15
N PHE A 475 -24.76 -17.71 18.34
CA PHE A 475 -25.44 -18.85 18.89
C PHE A 475 -24.88 -19.23 20.26
N LYS A 476 -25.72 -19.79 21.11
CA LYS A 476 -25.30 -20.32 22.42
C LYS A 476 -24.37 -21.53 22.23
N ALA A 477 -23.48 -21.76 23.21
CA ALA A 477 -22.65 -22.95 23.24
C ALA A 477 -23.56 -24.21 23.29
N GLY A 478 -23.18 -25.25 22.54
CA GLY A 478 -23.89 -26.50 22.51
C GLY A 478 -25.26 -26.45 21.82
N ALA A 479 -25.50 -25.49 20.93
CA ALA A 479 -26.79 -25.29 20.28
C ALA A 479 -27.10 -26.31 19.16
N PHE A 480 -26.08 -26.97 18.57
CA PHE A 480 -26.25 -27.79 17.38
C PHE A 480 -25.69 -29.20 17.52
N ASP A 481 -26.38 -30.16 16.89
CA ASP A 481 -25.96 -31.57 16.77
C ASP A 481 -24.99 -31.77 15.62
N LEU A 482 -25.20 -31.00 14.53
CA LEU A 482 -24.44 -31.06 13.30
C LEU A 482 -24.18 -29.64 12.82
N VAL A 483 -22.94 -29.37 12.42
CA VAL A 483 -22.54 -28.18 11.64
C VAL A 483 -22.03 -28.64 10.27
N SER A 484 -22.62 -28.11 9.21
CA SER A 484 -22.15 -28.20 7.83
C SER A 484 -21.30 -26.97 7.53
N PHE A 485 -20.03 -27.13 7.07
CA PHE A 485 -19.07 -26.06 6.83
C PHE A 485 -18.37 -26.33 5.49
N MET A 486 -19.12 -26.15 4.40
CA MET A 486 -18.76 -26.63 3.08
C MET A 486 -18.16 -25.53 2.19
N GLU A 487 -16.86 -25.62 1.86
CA GLU A 487 -16.15 -24.66 1.01
C GLU A 487 -16.21 -23.23 1.56
N VAL A 488 -15.96 -23.07 2.87
CA VAL A 488 -16.05 -21.78 3.56
C VAL A 488 -14.81 -21.45 4.36
N ILE A 489 -14.15 -22.44 4.97
CA ILE A 489 -12.98 -22.19 5.85
C ILE A 489 -11.82 -21.50 5.13
N GLU A 490 -11.67 -21.72 3.83
CA GLU A 490 -10.70 -21.02 2.97
C GLU A 490 -11.04 -19.56 2.74
N HIS A 491 -12.27 -19.16 3.01
CA HIS A 491 -12.77 -17.79 2.89
C HIS A 491 -12.74 -17.02 4.21
N THR A 492 -12.37 -17.66 5.32
CA THR A 492 -12.34 -17.05 6.66
C THR A 492 -11.03 -16.30 6.90
N GLN A 493 -11.05 -15.22 7.68
CA GLN A 493 -9.85 -14.48 8.07
C GLN A 493 -8.98 -15.29 9.03
N SER A 494 -9.64 -15.92 10.00
CA SER A 494 -9.01 -16.77 11.00
C SER A 494 -9.66 -18.16 11.02
N PRO A 495 -9.13 -19.13 10.23
CA PRO A 495 -9.61 -20.50 10.28
C PRO A 495 -9.60 -21.12 11.69
N ALA A 496 -8.64 -20.71 12.53
CA ALA A 496 -8.55 -21.17 13.90
C ALA A 496 -9.76 -20.72 14.75
N GLU A 497 -10.08 -19.41 14.71
CA GLU A 497 -11.23 -18.84 15.45
C GLU A 497 -12.56 -19.37 14.92
N SER A 498 -12.70 -19.52 13.59
CA SER A 498 -13.89 -20.13 12.99
C SER A 498 -14.11 -21.55 13.50
N LEU A 499 -13.05 -22.35 13.68
CA LEU A 499 -13.12 -23.69 14.22
C LEU A 499 -13.37 -23.69 15.73
N ASP A 500 -12.86 -22.70 16.49
CA ASP A 500 -13.15 -22.52 17.92
C ASP A 500 -14.62 -22.21 18.13
N GLU A 501 -15.18 -21.28 17.34
CA GLU A 501 -16.61 -20.96 17.37
C GLU A 501 -17.50 -22.14 16.94
N THR A 502 -17.09 -22.85 15.87
CA THR A 502 -17.77 -24.07 15.42
C THR A 502 -17.79 -25.14 16.54
N ALA A 503 -16.65 -25.36 17.21
CA ALA A 503 -16.59 -26.28 18.33
C ALA A 503 -17.44 -25.80 19.52
N ARG A 504 -17.48 -24.49 19.78
CA ARG A 504 -18.29 -23.92 20.86
C ARG A 504 -19.79 -24.15 20.65
N VAL A 505 -20.28 -23.91 19.43
CA VAL A 505 -21.74 -24.03 19.13
C VAL A 505 -22.22 -25.46 18.96
N LEU A 506 -21.34 -26.41 18.67
CA LEU A 506 -21.69 -27.85 18.69
C LEU A 506 -21.90 -28.32 20.13
N ARG A 507 -22.86 -29.19 20.36
CA ARG A 507 -23.02 -29.88 21.66
C ARG A 507 -21.88 -30.90 21.89
N PRO A 508 -21.62 -31.32 23.13
CA PRO A 508 -20.75 -32.47 23.38
C PRO A 508 -21.17 -33.69 22.54
N GLY A 509 -20.26 -34.32 21.85
CA GLY A 509 -20.52 -35.39 20.89
C GLY A 509 -21.14 -34.95 19.56
N GLY A 510 -21.41 -33.66 19.38
CA GLY A 510 -21.88 -33.07 18.11
C GLY A 510 -20.82 -33.15 17.00
N ARG A 511 -21.24 -33.03 15.75
CA ARG A 511 -20.41 -33.30 14.58
C ARG A 511 -20.21 -32.09 13.71
N LEU A 512 -19.00 -31.93 13.19
CA LEU A 512 -18.65 -31.01 12.12
C LEU A 512 -18.38 -31.80 10.84
N ALA A 513 -19.07 -31.47 9.77
CA ALA A 513 -18.72 -31.86 8.40
C ALA A 513 -18.14 -30.66 7.66
N LEU A 514 -16.92 -30.79 7.14
CA LEU A 514 -16.18 -29.69 6.53
C LEU A 514 -15.58 -30.11 5.20
N THR A 515 -15.63 -29.22 4.19
CA THR A 515 -14.84 -29.35 2.97
C THR A 515 -14.02 -28.11 2.70
N THR A 516 -12.86 -28.30 2.03
CA THR A 516 -12.01 -27.20 1.56
C THR A 516 -11.11 -27.69 0.43
N PRO A 517 -10.72 -26.81 -0.53
CA PRO A 517 -9.67 -27.10 -1.49
C PRO A 517 -8.34 -27.43 -0.80
N ASN A 518 -7.58 -28.38 -1.36
CA ASN A 518 -6.26 -28.76 -0.84
C ASN A 518 -5.15 -28.00 -1.60
N TYR A 519 -4.58 -27.01 -1.00
CA TYR A 519 -3.44 -26.28 -1.55
C TYR A 519 -2.10 -26.93 -1.13
N PRO A 520 -1.12 -27.06 -2.03
CA PRO A 520 -1.00 -26.54 -3.40
C PRO A 520 -1.61 -27.40 -4.50
N MET A 521 -2.21 -28.56 -4.17
CA MET A 521 -2.71 -29.51 -5.18
C MET A 521 -3.79 -28.92 -6.08
N LYS A 522 -4.70 -28.09 -5.54
CA LYS A 522 -5.70 -27.36 -6.34
C LYS A 522 -5.02 -26.61 -7.50
N ARG A 523 -3.94 -25.88 -7.23
CA ARG A 523 -3.22 -25.12 -8.28
C ARG A 523 -2.61 -26.00 -9.36
N LEU A 524 -2.13 -27.19 -9.01
CA LEU A 524 -1.61 -28.16 -9.97
C LEU A 524 -2.73 -28.70 -10.88
N PHE A 525 -3.90 -28.96 -10.31
CA PHE A 525 -5.08 -29.37 -11.08
C PHE A 525 -5.56 -28.25 -12.01
N ASP A 526 -5.63 -27.01 -11.53
CA ASP A 526 -6.04 -25.85 -12.33
C ASP A 526 -5.07 -25.61 -13.50
N LEU A 527 -3.76 -25.75 -13.27
CA LEU A 527 -2.73 -25.67 -14.32
C LEU A 527 -2.92 -26.76 -15.39
N ARG A 528 -3.15 -28.01 -14.98
CA ARG A 528 -3.43 -29.10 -15.90
C ARG A 528 -4.71 -28.86 -16.72
N ALA A 529 -5.75 -28.36 -16.08
CA ALA A 529 -7.01 -28.02 -16.74
C ALA A 529 -6.83 -26.86 -17.73
N ALA A 530 -6.08 -25.82 -17.36
CA ALA A 530 -5.76 -24.69 -18.23
C ALA A 530 -4.96 -25.11 -19.48
N MET A 531 -3.97 -26.00 -19.31
CA MET A 531 -3.18 -26.55 -20.42
C MET A 531 -4.04 -27.40 -21.37
N ARG A 532 -4.94 -28.24 -20.82
CA ARG A 532 -5.84 -29.10 -21.64
C ARG A 532 -6.85 -28.28 -22.43
N GLN A 533 -7.42 -27.22 -21.82
CA GLN A 533 -8.48 -26.40 -22.41
C GLN A 533 -7.95 -25.19 -23.16
N ARG A 534 -6.62 -24.98 -23.21
CA ARG A 534 -5.96 -23.78 -23.76
C ARG A 534 -6.55 -22.46 -23.22
N SER A 535 -7.09 -22.49 -22.01
CA SER A 535 -7.73 -21.35 -21.34
C SER A 535 -7.04 -21.07 -20.01
N TRP A 536 -6.39 -19.91 -19.90
CA TRP A 536 -5.64 -19.49 -18.72
C TRP A 536 -6.51 -18.78 -17.65
N THR A 537 -7.79 -18.61 -17.92
CA THR A 537 -8.74 -17.96 -16.98
C THR A 537 -8.90 -18.73 -15.67
N ARG A 538 -8.74 -20.05 -15.68
CA ARG A 538 -8.81 -20.92 -14.50
C ARG A 538 -7.59 -20.84 -13.57
N LEU A 539 -6.49 -20.24 -14.00
CA LEU A 539 -5.33 -19.99 -13.14
C LEU A 539 -5.55 -18.80 -12.18
N LYS A 540 -6.58 -18.00 -12.41
CA LYS A 540 -7.00 -17.00 -11.44
C LYS A 540 -7.65 -17.72 -10.27
N ASP A 541 -7.00 -17.67 -9.11
CA ASP A 541 -7.61 -18.12 -7.87
C ASP A 541 -8.88 -17.30 -7.56
N ASP A 542 -9.83 -17.91 -6.91
CA ASP A 542 -11.01 -17.19 -6.43
C ASP A 542 -10.53 -16.06 -5.47
N PRO A 543 -10.86 -14.80 -5.74
CA PRO A 543 -10.41 -13.67 -4.92
C PRO A 543 -10.92 -13.75 -3.48
N THR A 544 -11.93 -14.56 -3.22
CA THR A 544 -12.48 -14.80 -1.88
C THR A 544 -11.73 -15.87 -1.09
N HIS A 545 -10.79 -16.64 -1.70
CA HIS A 545 -9.95 -17.61 -1.00
C HIS A 545 -8.81 -16.93 -0.23
N ILE A 546 -9.11 -16.38 0.95
CA ILE A 546 -8.16 -15.66 1.78
C ILE A 546 -7.25 -16.56 2.64
N SER A 547 -7.69 -17.77 2.97
CA SER A 547 -6.98 -18.72 3.85
C SER A 547 -6.76 -20.09 3.21
N PRO A 548 -5.88 -20.24 2.20
CA PRO A 548 -5.65 -21.52 1.55
C PRO A 548 -5.00 -22.54 2.51
N LEU A 549 -5.62 -23.71 2.64
CA LEU A 549 -5.21 -24.76 3.55
C LEU A 549 -4.64 -25.98 2.81
N SER A 550 -3.58 -26.57 3.35
CA SER A 550 -3.13 -27.91 2.97
C SER A 550 -3.69 -28.97 3.93
N ALA A 551 -3.69 -30.23 3.52
CA ALA A 551 -4.15 -31.34 4.34
C ALA A 551 -3.47 -31.36 5.72
N GLY A 552 -2.15 -31.18 5.79
CA GLY A 552 -1.43 -31.15 7.07
C GLY A 552 -1.70 -29.90 7.90
N HIS A 553 -2.05 -28.77 7.28
CA HIS A 553 -2.44 -27.56 8.02
C HIS A 553 -3.85 -27.72 8.61
N LEU A 554 -4.81 -28.19 7.81
CA LEU A 554 -6.16 -28.47 8.29
C LEU A 554 -6.14 -29.48 9.45
N GLU A 555 -5.38 -30.56 9.34
CA GLU A 555 -5.25 -31.55 10.40
C GLU A 555 -4.75 -30.94 11.72
N ARG A 556 -3.72 -30.08 11.65
CA ARG A 556 -3.19 -29.35 12.84
C ARG A 556 -4.20 -28.41 13.47
N LEU A 557 -5.09 -27.80 12.68
CA LEU A 557 -6.15 -26.93 13.20
C LEU A 557 -7.29 -27.73 13.87
N LEU A 558 -7.64 -28.89 13.32
CA LEU A 558 -8.77 -29.69 13.81
C LEU A 558 -8.45 -30.51 15.07
N ARG A 559 -7.27 -31.12 15.14
CA ARG A 559 -6.92 -32.05 16.23
C ARG A 559 -7.00 -31.47 17.65
N PRO A 560 -6.61 -30.22 17.92
CA PRO A 560 -6.74 -29.64 19.26
C PRO A 560 -8.19 -29.38 19.71
N ARG A 561 -9.13 -29.30 18.76
CA ARG A 561 -10.51 -28.84 18.97
C ARG A 561 -11.54 -29.96 18.99
N PHE A 562 -11.21 -31.10 18.39
CA PHE A 562 -12.11 -32.22 18.22
C PHE A 562 -11.51 -33.53 18.69
N ALA A 563 -12.29 -34.32 19.44
CA ALA A 563 -11.87 -35.60 19.99
C ALA A 563 -11.55 -36.63 18.90
N ARG A 564 -12.31 -36.59 17.80
CA ARG A 564 -12.16 -37.49 16.66
C ARG A 564 -12.14 -36.70 15.36
N VAL A 565 -11.09 -36.88 14.57
CA VAL A 565 -10.92 -36.24 13.25
C VAL A 565 -10.70 -37.33 12.21
N GLN A 566 -11.62 -37.42 11.26
CA GLN A 566 -11.52 -38.32 10.12
C GLN A 566 -11.43 -37.48 8.86
N MET A 567 -10.36 -37.64 8.07
CA MET A 567 -10.14 -36.91 6.82
C MET A 567 -10.15 -37.85 5.64
N GLU A 568 -10.74 -37.40 4.54
CA GLU A 568 -10.82 -38.15 3.29
C GLU A 568 -10.62 -37.19 2.09
N GLY A 569 -9.88 -37.63 1.07
CA GLY A 569 -9.74 -36.88 -0.17
C GLY A 569 -10.93 -37.11 -1.11
N THR A 570 -11.41 -36.07 -1.77
CA THR A 570 -12.58 -36.19 -2.67
C THR A 570 -12.21 -36.72 -4.06
N ALA A 571 -11.01 -36.43 -4.54
CA ALA A 571 -10.50 -36.94 -5.83
C ALA A 571 -8.96 -36.98 -5.82
N ILE A 572 -8.39 -38.03 -6.41
CA ILE A 572 -6.95 -38.22 -6.61
C ILE A 572 -6.66 -38.21 -8.13
N PRO A 573 -5.55 -37.61 -8.62
CA PRO A 573 -5.20 -37.65 -10.03
C PRO A 573 -5.08 -39.09 -10.57
N GLY A 574 -5.76 -39.40 -11.66
CA GLY A 574 -5.71 -40.74 -12.29
C GLY A 574 -6.64 -41.78 -11.68
N GLU A 575 -7.44 -41.44 -10.67
CA GLU A 575 -8.36 -42.39 -10.02
C GLU A 575 -9.36 -43.05 -10.98
N GLY A 576 -9.80 -42.33 -12.04
CA GLY A 576 -10.67 -42.89 -13.06
C GLY A 576 -10.01 -43.92 -13.98
N HIS A 577 -8.69 -44.04 -14.00
CA HIS A 577 -7.92 -44.97 -14.79
C HIS A 577 -7.31 -46.13 -13.98
N VAL A 578 -7.23 -45.98 -12.64
CA VAL A 578 -6.55 -46.96 -11.76
C VAL A 578 -7.38 -47.14 -10.50
N THR A 579 -8.15 -48.20 -10.42
CA THR A 579 -9.15 -48.46 -9.37
C THR A 579 -8.59 -48.53 -7.95
N TRP A 580 -7.35 -49.00 -7.75
CA TRP A 580 -6.73 -49.10 -6.41
C TRP A 580 -6.39 -47.72 -5.80
N LEU A 581 -6.27 -46.65 -6.59
CA LEU A 581 -6.03 -45.28 -6.08
C LEU A 581 -7.21 -44.77 -5.26
N GLY A 582 -8.44 -45.22 -5.50
CA GLY A 582 -9.60 -44.89 -4.71
C GLY A 582 -9.48 -45.30 -3.23
N GLY A 583 -8.84 -46.44 -2.98
CA GLY A 583 -8.53 -46.94 -1.62
C GLY A 583 -7.59 -46.05 -0.82
N LEU A 584 -6.76 -45.24 -1.47
CA LEU A 584 -5.81 -44.35 -0.82
C LEU A 584 -6.42 -43.03 -0.28
N ARG A 585 -7.67 -42.71 -0.61
CA ARG A 585 -8.31 -41.44 -0.23
C ARG A 585 -8.22 -41.08 1.25
N LYS A 586 -8.19 -42.11 2.13
CA LYS A 586 -8.07 -41.96 3.58
C LYS A 586 -6.61 -42.01 4.09
N SER A 587 -5.68 -42.42 3.23
CA SER A 587 -4.26 -42.48 3.62
C SER A 587 -3.64 -41.06 3.65
N ARG A 588 -2.58 -40.87 4.46
CA ARG A 588 -1.82 -39.60 4.50
C ARG A 588 -1.26 -39.22 3.14
N PHE A 589 -0.89 -40.17 2.33
CA PHE A 589 -0.38 -39.97 0.98
C PHE A 589 -1.51 -39.51 0.04
N GLY A 590 -2.64 -40.20 0.05
CA GLY A 590 -3.82 -39.84 -0.75
C GLY A 590 -4.41 -38.47 -0.38
N LEU A 591 -4.45 -38.13 0.92
CA LEU A 591 -4.86 -36.80 1.39
C LEU A 591 -3.98 -35.68 0.81
N ARG A 592 -2.66 -35.90 0.73
CA ARG A 592 -1.73 -34.92 0.16
C ARG A 592 -1.92 -34.72 -1.35
N LEU A 593 -2.36 -35.75 -2.06
CA LEU A 593 -2.56 -35.74 -3.51
C LEU A 593 -3.98 -35.32 -3.93
N SER A 594 -4.94 -35.30 -3.02
CA SER A 594 -6.33 -34.95 -3.32
C SER A 594 -6.50 -33.47 -3.64
N ASN A 595 -7.37 -33.16 -4.59
CA ASN A 595 -7.73 -31.80 -4.96
C ASN A 595 -8.51 -31.07 -3.85
N LYS A 596 -9.46 -31.77 -3.23
CA LYS A 596 -10.29 -31.29 -2.13
C LYS A 596 -10.22 -32.27 -0.96
N LEU A 597 -10.46 -31.74 0.24
CA LEU A 597 -10.50 -32.48 1.49
C LEU A 597 -11.91 -32.47 2.06
N PHE A 598 -12.34 -33.59 2.62
CA PHE A 598 -13.50 -33.70 3.49
C PHE A 598 -13.01 -34.08 4.88
N ALA A 599 -13.50 -33.40 5.92
CA ALA A 599 -13.24 -33.75 7.32
C ALA A 599 -14.55 -33.95 8.06
N LEU A 600 -14.63 -35.05 8.79
CA LEU A 600 -15.69 -35.33 9.76
C LEU A 600 -15.07 -35.33 11.15
N CYS A 601 -15.54 -34.41 11.99
CA CYS A 601 -15.02 -34.21 13.32
C CYS A 601 -16.10 -34.40 14.37
N THR A 602 -15.73 -34.90 15.56
CA THR A 602 -16.65 -35.02 16.70
C THR A 602 -16.09 -34.19 17.85
N ARG A 603 -16.95 -33.33 18.43
CA ARG A 603 -16.60 -32.50 19.58
C ARG A 603 -16.30 -33.39 20.81
N GLN A 604 -15.36 -32.99 21.64
CA GLN A 604 -15.11 -33.62 22.94
C GLN A 604 -16.37 -33.56 23.82
N SER A 605 -16.57 -34.62 24.63
CA SER A 605 -17.67 -34.74 25.59
C SER A 605 -17.56 -33.74 26.74
#